data_dae052cd8745e8433a9678ce6b38be18
#
_entry.id   dae052cd8745e8433a9678ce6b38be18
#
_cell.length_a   1.000
_cell.length_b   1.000
_cell.length_c   1.000
_cell.angle_alpha   90.00
_cell.angle_beta   90.00
_cell.angle_gamma   90.00
#
_symmetry.space_group_name_H-M   'P 1'
#
loop_
_entity.id
_entity.type
_entity.pdbx_description
1 polymer ?
#
loop_
_entity_poly.entity_id
_entity_poly.type
_entity_poly.pdbx_seq_one_letter_code
_entity_poly.pdbx_strand_id
1 'polypeptide(L)'
;MKYVLVIGDGMADTRLPQLAGKTPLEALALPAFDRCAGCFCGRALTVPHGMPAGSDTAILSIFGYAPQTYYTGRSVLEAAGMGIALPDGAISFRVNLCAVLPGEDGRLVIHSHNGGNIHGEEATTLMNDLLADSGFAALMKDAGLSITVTDTFRHVGV
;
A
#
# COMPACT_ATOMS: atom_id res chain seq x y z
N MET A 1 19.35 -24.66 -6.54
CA MET A 1 19.89 -23.38 -6.10
C MET A 1 18.78 -22.62 -5.40
N LYS A 2 19.04 -21.95 -4.26
CA LYS A 2 18.04 -21.14 -3.55
C LYS A 2 18.47 -19.68 -3.61
N TYR A 3 17.53 -18.80 -3.88
CA TYR A 3 17.74 -17.35 -3.87
C TYR A 3 16.97 -16.76 -2.69
N VAL A 4 17.60 -15.83 -1.99
CA VAL A 4 16.97 -15.06 -0.90
C VAL A 4 17.11 -13.59 -1.25
N LEU A 5 15.98 -12.92 -1.39
CA LEU A 5 15.89 -11.48 -1.58
C LEU A 5 15.36 -10.84 -0.30
N VAL A 6 16.15 -9.97 0.30
CA VAL A 6 15.73 -9.19 1.48
C VAL A 6 15.57 -7.74 1.06
N ILE A 7 14.36 -7.21 1.18
CA ILE A 7 14.03 -5.83 0.83
C ILE A 7 13.79 -5.06 2.12
N GLY A 8 14.67 -4.09 2.40
CA GLY A 8 14.46 -3.11 3.47
C GLY A 8 13.58 -1.97 2.98
N ASP A 9 12.27 -2.21 2.87
CA ASP A 9 11.31 -1.19 2.43
C ASP A 9 11.11 -0.14 3.54
N GLY A 10 11.09 1.14 3.15
CA GLY A 10 10.90 2.25 4.07
C GLY A 10 12.05 2.54 5.04
N MET A 11 13.23 1.92 4.86
CA MET A 11 14.39 2.14 5.73
C MET A 11 15.14 3.46 5.46
N ALA A 12 15.02 4.00 4.25
CA ALA A 12 15.70 5.23 3.87
C ALA A 12 14.89 6.46 4.27
N ASP A 13 15.55 7.45 4.85
CA ASP A 13 14.97 8.74 5.18
C ASP A 13 16.05 9.84 5.13
N THR A 14 15.61 11.08 5.23
CA THR A 14 16.47 12.23 5.36
C THR A 14 17.09 12.33 6.76
N ARG A 15 18.04 13.26 6.93
CA ARG A 15 18.62 13.54 8.24
C ARG A 15 17.60 14.25 9.13
N LEU A 16 17.37 13.73 10.31
CA LEU A 16 16.36 14.21 11.24
C LEU A 16 17.00 14.96 12.43
N PRO A 17 16.52 16.15 12.77
CA PRO A 17 17.01 16.87 13.95
C PRO A 17 16.85 16.06 15.25
N GLN A 18 15.78 15.28 15.36
CA GLN A 18 15.48 14.41 16.50
C GLN A 18 16.52 13.28 16.69
N LEU A 19 17.25 12.95 15.63
CA LEU A 19 18.33 11.96 15.63
C LEU A 19 19.72 12.62 15.59
N ALA A 20 19.84 13.86 16.12
CA ALA A 20 21.07 14.64 16.10
C ALA A 20 21.64 14.82 14.67
N GLY A 21 20.79 15.04 13.69
CA GLY A 21 21.17 15.25 12.30
C GLY A 21 21.61 13.97 11.57
N LYS A 22 21.28 12.79 12.10
CA LYS A 22 21.52 11.51 11.46
C LYS A 22 20.28 11.01 10.72
N THR A 23 20.47 10.15 9.72
CA THR A 23 19.39 9.34 9.17
C THR A 23 19.02 8.22 10.17
N PRO A 24 17.82 7.61 10.07
CA PRO A 24 17.47 6.45 10.90
C PRO A 24 18.50 5.32 10.82
N LEU A 25 19.01 5.02 9.64
CA LEU A 25 20.06 3.99 9.45
C LEU A 25 21.38 4.34 10.12
N GLU A 26 21.81 5.62 10.11
CA GLU A 26 23.02 6.09 10.79
C GLU A 26 22.86 6.12 12.32
N ALA A 27 21.63 6.22 12.83
CA ALA A 27 21.34 6.29 14.25
C ALA A 27 21.24 4.91 14.93
N LEU A 28 20.99 3.86 14.16
CA LEU A 28 20.81 2.50 14.64
C LEU A 28 22.12 1.70 14.58
N ALA A 29 22.33 0.80 15.55
CA ALA A 29 23.36 -0.21 15.49
C ALA A 29 22.82 -1.45 14.76
N LEU A 30 23.23 -1.68 13.53
CA LEU A 30 22.75 -2.75 12.66
C LEU A 30 23.88 -3.67 12.22
N PRO A 31 24.50 -4.45 13.13
CA PRO A 31 25.73 -5.19 12.85
C PRO A 31 25.60 -6.23 11.72
N ALA A 32 24.41 -6.79 11.50
CA ALA A 32 24.17 -7.69 10.39
C ALA A 32 24.11 -6.94 9.05
N PHE A 33 23.44 -5.79 9.06
CA PHE A 33 23.36 -4.92 7.89
C PHE A 33 24.73 -4.33 7.51
N ASP A 34 25.50 -3.90 8.52
CA ASP A 34 26.85 -3.36 8.33
C ASP A 34 27.80 -4.39 7.68
N ARG A 35 27.68 -5.66 8.05
CA ARG A 35 28.43 -6.75 7.38
C ARG A 35 28.00 -6.91 5.92
N CYS A 36 26.71 -6.80 5.62
CA CYS A 36 26.21 -6.86 4.25
C CYS A 36 26.60 -5.61 3.45
N ALA A 37 26.62 -4.42 4.07
CA ALA A 37 27.02 -3.17 3.45
C ALA A 37 28.49 -3.20 2.98
N GLY A 38 29.36 -3.99 3.64
CA GLY A 38 30.74 -4.24 3.17
C GLY A 38 30.80 -4.97 1.83
N CYS A 39 29.72 -5.59 1.38
CA CYS A 39 29.59 -6.25 0.08
C CYS A 39 28.84 -5.39 -0.95
N PHE A 40 28.76 -4.08 -0.74
CA PHE A 40 28.04 -3.17 -1.64
C PHE A 40 28.58 -3.24 -3.07
N CYS A 41 27.68 -3.49 -4.02
CA CYS A 41 28.02 -3.67 -5.43
C CYS A 41 27.49 -2.57 -6.34
N GLY A 42 26.54 -1.75 -5.91
CA GLY A 42 26.01 -0.68 -6.74
C GLY A 42 24.66 -0.10 -6.28
N ARG A 43 24.05 0.65 -7.19
CA ARG A 43 22.70 1.23 -7.02
C ARG A 43 21.82 0.73 -8.15
N ALA A 44 20.56 0.48 -7.84
CA ALA A 44 19.52 0.15 -8.81
C ALA A 44 18.48 1.28 -8.87
N LEU A 45 18.08 1.68 -10.08
CA LEU A 45 16.93 2.52 -10.30
C LEU A 45 15.69 1.62 -10.31
N THR A 46 15.00 1.57 -9.17
CA THR A 46 13.85 0.68 -8.98
C THR A 46 12.53 1.28 -9.45
N VAL A 47 12.45 2.61 -9.56
CA VAL A 47 11.29 3.32 -10.13
C VAL A 47 11.71 3.91 -11.47
N PRO A 48 11.28 3.35 -12.61
CA PRO A 48 11.61 3.88 -13.91
C PRO A 48 11.05 5.28 -14.13
N HIS A 49 11.70 6.06 -15.01
CA HIS A 49 11.26 7.41 -15.34
C HIS A 49 9.81 7.42 -15.86
N GLY A 50 9.01 8.35 -15.35
CA GLY A 50 7.59 8.51 -15.73
C GLY A 50 6.62 7.59 -14.98
N MET A 51 7.13 6.67 -14.15
CA MET A 51 6.30 5.82 -13.30
C MET A 51 6.06 6.47 -11.93
N PRO A 52 4.89 6.21 -11.31
CA PRO A 52 4.64 6.68 -9.95
C PRO A 52 5.62 6.02 -8.97
N ALA A 53 6.13 6.80 -8.03
CA ALA A 53 6.96 6.28 -6.96
C ALA A 53 6.10 5.48 -5.97
N GLY A 54 6.42 4.20 -5.81
CA GLY A 54 5.73 3.30 -4.90
C GLY A 54 6.43 1.96 -4.77
N SER A 55 6.17 1.25 -3.68
CA SER A 55 6.73 -0.09 -3.44
C SER A 55 6.31 -1.08 -4.54
N ASP A 56 5.12 -0.93 -5.08
CA ASP A 56 4.56 -1.75 -6.15
C ASP A 56 5.41 -1.68 -7.43
N THR A 57 5.67 -0.46 -7.93
CA THR A 57 6.53 -0.25 -9.11
C THR A 57 7.97 -0.66 -8.83
N ALA A 58 8.50 -0.33 -7.65
CA ALA A 58 9.86 -0.66 -7.27
C ALA A 58 10.08 -2.18 -7.15
N ILE A 59 9.16 -2.90 -6.51
CA ILE A 59 9.25 -4.34 -6.33
C ILE A 59 9.13 -5.09 -7.67
N LEU A 60 8.22 -4.66 -8.57
CA LEU A 60 8.16 -5.21 -9.92
C LEU A 60 9.53 -5.10 -10.62
N SER A 61 10.16 -3.93 -10.57
CA SER A 61 11.49 -3.73 -11.15
C SER A 61 12.56 -4.63 -10.53
N ILE A 62 12.54 -4.80 -9.20
CA ILE A 62 13.48 -5.67 -8.48
C ILE A 62 13.32 -7.13 -8.92
N PHE A 63 12.10 -7.58 -9.17
CA PHE A 63 11.83 -8.92 -9.70
C PHE A 63 12.08 -9.07 -11.20
N GLY A 64 12.50 -8.00 -11.90
CA GLY A 64 12.82 -8.03 -13.32
C GLY A 64 11.61 -7.86 -14.24
N TYR A 65 10.45 -7.51 -13.70
CA TYR A 65 9.29 -7.12 -14.49
C TYR A 65 9.33 -5.63 -14.79
N ALA A 66 9.30 -5.26 -16.06
CA ALA A 66 9.26 -3.84 -16.46
C ALA A 66 7.92 -3.21 -16.06
N PRO A 67 7.86 -2.28 -15.09
CA PRO A 67 6.59 -1.71 -14.65
C PRO A 67 5.84 -0.99 -15.78
N GLN A 68 6.54 -0.39 -16.72
CA GLN A 68 5.93 0.28 -17.88
C GLN A 68 5.08 -0.68 -18.72
N THR A 69 5.38 -1.97 -18.70
CA THR A 69 4.68 -3.01 -19.46
C THR A 69 3.62 -3.73 -18.62
N TYR A 70 3.92 -4.01 -17.35
CA TYR A 70 3.13 -4.93 -16.54
C TYR A 70 2.33 -4.26 -15.43
N TYR A 71 2.63 -3.00 -15.09
CA TYR A 71 1.92 -2.32 -14.03
C TYR A 71 0.63 -1.69 -14.55
N THR A 72 -0.50 -2.25 -14.20
CA THR A 72 -1.85 -1.75 -14.55
C THR A 72 -2.55 -1.03 -13.40
N GLY A 73 -1.95 -1.08 -12.21
CA GLY A 73 -2.47 -0.44 -11.01
C GLY A 73 -2.21 -1.27 -9.76
N ARG A 74 -2.19 -0.60 -8.62
CA ARG A 74 -1.88 -1.24 -7.34
C ARG A 74 -2.98 -2.21 -6.89
N SER A 75 -4.24 -1.88 -7.16
CA SER A 75 -5.38 -2.72 -6.78
C SER A 75 -5.33 -4.12 -7.40
N VAL A 76 -4.84 -4.24 -8.64
CA VAL A 76 -4.68 -5.53 -9.32
C VAL A 76 -3.66 -6.40 -8.60
N LEU A 77 -2.54 -5.82 -8.16
CA LEU A 77 -1.51 -6.55 -7.40
C LEU A 77 -2.02 -6.95 -6.01
N GLU A 78 -2.76 -6.07 -5.35
CA GLU A 78 -3.37 -6.36 -4.05
C GLU A 78 -4.44 -7.46 -4.18
N ALA A 79 -5.29 -7.41 -5.21
CA ALA A 79 -6.27 -8.46 -5.50
C ALA A 79 -5.59 -9.82 -5.73
N ALA A 80 -4.55 -9.86 -6.56
CA ALA A 80 -3.78 -11.07 -6.80
C ALA A 80 -3.13 -11.62 -5.51
N GLY A 81 -2.56 -10.73 -4.68
CA GLY A 81 -1.99 -11.09 -3.38
C GLY A 81 -3.01 -11.65 -2.38
N MET A 82 -4.27 -11.25 -2.50
CA MET A 82 -5.40 -11.74 -1.69
C MET A 82 -6.07 -12.98 -2.29
N GLY A 83 -5.61 -13.46 -3.46
CA GLY A 83 -6.24 -14.58 -4.16
C GLY A 83 -7.57 -14.24 -4.81
N ILE A 84 -7.87 -12.96 -5.01
CA ILE A 84 -9.08 -12.49 -5.68
C ILE A 84 -8.89 -12.65 -7.20
N ALA A 85 -9.72 -13.45 -7.82
CA ALA A 85 -9.74 -13.58 -9.27
C ALA A 85 -10.44 -12.35 -9.88
N LEU A 86 -9.73 -11.64 -10.76
CA LEU A 86 -10.32 -10.54 -11.53
C LEU A 86 -10.74 -11.08 -12.90
N PRO A 87 -12.02 -10.93 -13.31
CA PRO A 87 -12.45 -11.24 -14.66
C PRO A 87 -11.70 -10.41 -15.71
N ASP A 88 -11.58 -10.95 -16.93
CA ASP A 88 -10.99 -10.22 -18.04
C ASP A 88 -11.75 -8.92 -18.31
N GLY A 89 -11.03 -7.81 -18.39
CA GLY A 89 -11.60 -6.47 -18.58
C GLY A 89 -12.20 -5.83 -17.33
N ALA A 90 -12.17 -6.50 -16.17
CA ALA A 90 -12.61 -5.88 -14.92
C ALA A 90 -11.71 -4.73 -14.51
N ILE A 91 -12.32 -3.70 -13.93
CA ILE A 91 -11.62 -2.60 -13.29
C ILE A 91 -11.63 -2.86 -11.79
N SER A 92 -10.45 -2.83 -11.18
CA SER A 92 -10.31 -2.92 -9.72
C SER A 92 -9.79 -1.62 -9.12
N PHE A 93 -10.20 -1.34 -7.90
CA PHE A 93 -9.73 -0.18 -7.15
C PHE A 93 -9.59 -0.48 -5.66
N ARG A 94 -8.75 0.31 -5.01
CA ARG A 94 -8.60 0.23 -3.56
C ARG A 94 -9.71 1.00 -2.88
N VAL A 95 -10.28 0.38 -1.86
CA VAL A 95 -11.21 1.02 -0.93
C VAL A 95 -10.52 1.10 0.41
N ASN A 96 -10.34 2.30 0.95
CA ASN A 96 -9.67 2.51 2.23
C ASN A 96 -10.64 3.09 3.25
N LEU A 97 -10.60 2.55 4.47
CA LEU A 97 -11.19 3.19 5.63
C LEU A 97 -10.30 4.35 6.08
N CYS A 98 -10.85 5.55 6.06
CA CYS A 98 -10.16 6.76 6.48
C CYS A 98 -10.92 7.43 7.62
N ALA A 99 -10.21 7.99 8.60
CA ALA A 99 -10.83 8.88 9.57
C ALA A 99 -10.90 10.31 9.00
N VAL A 100 -12.06 10.92 9.08
CA VAL A 100 -12.29 12.29 8.63
C VAL A 100 -12.84 13.14 9.78
N LEU A 101 -12.49 14.41 9.79
CA LEU A 101 -12.99 15.40 10.74
C LEU A 101 -13.54 16.61 10.00
N PRO A 102 -14.53 17.33 10.58
CA PRO A 102 -14.95 18.60 10.04
C PRO A 102 -13.81 19.62 10.08
N GLY A 103 -13.52 20.24 8.95
CA GLY A 103 -12.63 21.40 8.88
C GLY A 103 -13.34 22.69 9.30
N GLU A 104 -12.59 23.78 9.38
CA GLU A 104 -13.11 25.11 9.78
C GLU A 104 -14.20 25.63 8.82
N ASP A 105 -14.16 25.21 7.54
CA ASP A 105 -15.12 25.56 6.50
C ASP A 105 -16.30 24.57 6.40
N GLY A 106 -16.42 23.62 7.32
CA GLY A 106 -17.44 22.57 7.34
C GLY A 106 -17.19 21.43 6.34
N ARG A 107 -16.13 21.46 5.57
CA ARG A 107 -15.71 20.35 4.71
C ARG A 107 -15.07 19.25 5.52
N LEU A 108 -15.23 18.00 5.07
CA LEU A 108 -14.53 16.87 5.67
C LEU A 108 -13.05 16.87 5.25
N VAL A 109 -12.19 16.77 6.23
CA VAL A 109 -10.72 16.69 6.03
C VAL A 109 -10.25 15.32 6.50
N ILE A 110 -9.42 14.66 5.70
CA ILE A 110 -8.80 13.39 6.10
C ILE A 110 -7.85 13.65 7.27
N HIS A 111 -8.21 13.10 8.43
CA HIS A 111 -7.39 13.14 9.63
C HIS A 111 -6.40 11.97 9.68
N SER A 112 -6.84 10.78 9.24
CA SER A 112 -6.01 9.59 9.13
C SER A 112 -6.38 8.81 7.87
N HIS A 113 -5.39 8.56 7.02
CA HIS A 113 -5.55 7.83 5.76
C HIS A 113 -5.80 6.33 5.94
N ASN A 114 -5.61 5.81 7.15
CA ASN A 114 -5.79 4.41 7.52
C ASN A 114 -6.70 4.22 8.74
N GLY A 115 -7.56 5.21 9.05
CA GLY A 115 -8.50 5.14 10.16
C GLY A 115 -7.85 4.94 11.53
N GLY A 116 -6.63 5.48 11.76
CA GLY A 116 -5.87 5.21 12.98
C GLY A 116 -5.25 3.80 13.01
N ASN A 117 -5.01 3.24 11.85
CA ASN A 117 -4.53 1.85 11.66
C ASN A 117 -5.59 0.81 12.08
N ILE A 118 -6.86 1.07 11.74
CA ILE A 118 -7.98 0.15 11.99
C ILE A 118 -7.71 -1.22 11.36
N HIS A 119 -7.91 -2.31 12.11
CA HIS A 119 -7.67 -3.68 11.68
C HIS A 119 -8.48 -4.70 12.47
N GLY A 120 -8.43 -5.97 12.06
CA GLY A 120 -9.12 -7.07 12.72
C GLY A 120 -10.64 -6.94 12.65
N GLU A 121 -11.32 -7.33 13.72
CA GLU A 121 -12.78 -7.37 13.81
C GLU A 121 -13.41 -5.98 13.67
N GLU A 122 -12.76 -4.93 14.15
CA GLU A 122 -13.25 -3.55 14.04
C GLU A 122 -13.35 -3.12 12.58
N ALA A 123 -12.31 -3.38 11.76
CA ALA A 123 -12.32 -3.05 10.34
C ALA A 123 -13.36 -3.85 9.56
N THR A 124 -13.48 -5.14 9.83
CA THR A 124 -14.45 -6.02 9.16
C THR A 124 -15.88 -5.68 9.54
N THR A 125 -16.15 -5.38 10.81
CA THR A 125 -17.48 -4.99 11.29
C THR A 125 -17.91 -3.69 10.62
N LEU A 126 -17.08 -2.66 10.65
CA LEU A 126 -17.39 -1.36 10.04
C LEU A 126 -17.70 -1.49 8.54
N MET A 127 -16.93 -2.29 7.81
CA MET A 127 -17.21 -2.51 6.39
C MET A 127 -18.47 -3.33 6.14
N ASN A 128 -18.73 -4.34 6.96
CA ASN A 128 -19.95 -5.16 6.83
C ASN A 128 -21.19 -4.33 7.15
N ASP A 129 -21.13 -3.47 8.16
CA ASP A 129 -22.24 -2.55 8.49
C ASP A 129 -22.50 -1.57 7.34
N LEU A 130 -21.45 -1.02 6.72
CA LEU A 130 -21.59 -0.17 5.54
C LEU A 130 -22.21 -0.93 4.36
N LEU A 131 -21.77 -2.16 4.09
CA LEU A 131 -22.32 -2.99 3.02
C LEU A 131 -23.76 -3.43 3.29
N ALA A 132 -24.17 -3.52 4.55
CA ALA A 132 -25.54 -3.82 4.95
C ALA A 132 -26.47 -2.60 4.91
N ASP A 133 -25.93 -1.37 4.84
CA ASP A 133 -26.76 -0.18 4.66
C ASP A 133 -27.50 -0.22 3.32
N SER A 134 -28.81 -0.06 3.36
CA SER A 134 -29.67 -0.23 2.19
C SER A 134 -29.40 0.78 1.07
N GLY A 135 -29.03 2.01 1.45
CA GLY A 135 -28.69 3.07 0.49
C GLY A 135 -27.37 2.78 -0.21
N PHE A 136 -26.35 2.40 0.56
CA PHE A 136 -25.05 2.03 0.03
C PHE A 136 -25.11 0.76 -0.83
N ALA A 137 -25.83 -0.28 -0.37
CA ALA A 137 -26.02 -1.51 -1.12
C ALA A 137 -26.74 -1.27 -2.47
N ALA A 138 -27.72 -0.37 -2.51
CA ALA A 138 -28.37 0.02 -3.75
C ALA A 138 -27.41 0.72 -4.72
N LEU A 139 -26.59 1.65 -4.23
CA LEU A 139 -25.58 2.34 -5.05
C LEU A 139 -24.55 1.35 -5.62
N MET A 140 -24.06 0.41 -4.81
CA MET A 140 -23.11 -0.61 -5.25
C MET A 140 -23.72 -1.49 -6.35
N LYS A 141 -24.98 -1.92 -6.17
CA LYS A 141 -25.70 -2.74 -7.15
C LYS A 141 -25.92 -1.99 -8.47
N ASP A 142 -26.36 -0.74 -8.39
CA ASP A 142 -26.62 0.08 -9.60
C ASP A 142 -25.33 0.37 -10.38
N ALA A 143 -24.20 0.51 -9.67
CA ALA A 143 -22.88 0.69 -10.27
C ALA A 143 -22.26 -0.64 -10.75
N GLY A 144 -22.83 -1.79 -10.46
CA GLY A 144 -22.26 -3.10 -10.76
C GLY A 144 -20.97 -3.39 -9.98
N LEU A 145 -20.85 -2.81 -8.77
CA LEU A 145 -19.64 -2.89 -7.96
C LEU A 145 -19.78 -3.91 -6.84
N SER A 146 -18.67 -4.56 -6.52
CA SER A 146 -18.53 -5.40 -5.34
C SER A 146 -17.28 -5.02 -4.55
N ILE A 147 -17.29 -5.24 -3.23
CA ILE A 147 -16.13 -5.00 -2.36
C ILE A 147 -15.80 -6.29 -1.64
N THR A 148 -14.55 -6.73 -1.79
CA THR A 148 -13.98 -7.79 -0.95
C THR A 148 -13.45 -7.16 0.33
N VAL A 149 -14.06 -7.55 1.45
CA VAL A 149 -13.68 -7.08 2.79
C VAL A 149 -12.45 -7.83 3.27
N THR A 150 -11.53 -7.12 3.88
CA THR A 150 -10.36 -7.67 4.56
C THR A 150 -10.37 -7.27 6.04
N ASP A 151 -9.47 -7.83 6.81
CA ASP A 151 -9.25 -7.48 8.22
C ASP A 151 -8.33 -6.27 8.44
N THR A 152 -8.17 -5.44 7.41
CA THR A 152 -7.36 -4.21 7.47
C THR A 152 -8.18 -3.01 7.00
N PHE A 153 -7.58 -1.84 7.06
CA PHE A 153 -8.19 -0.62 6.50
C PHE A 153 -8.26 -0.61 4.96
N ARG A 154 -7.70 -1.63 4.29
CA ARG A 154 -7.63 -1.75 2.82
C ARG A 154 -8.52 -2.87 2.34
N HIS A 155 -9.42 -2.54 1.43
CA HIS A 155 -10.31 -3.49 0.77
C HIS A 155 -10.16 -3.36 -0.73
N VAL A 156 -10.66 -4.33 -1.48
CA VAL A 156 -10.62 -4.33 -2.95
C VAL A 156 -12.03 -4.23 -3.50
N GLY A 157 -12.26 -3.21 -4.33
CA GLY A 157 -13.46 -3.06 -5.14
C GLY A 157 -13.24 -3.60 -6.56
N VAL A 158 -14.24 -4.22 -7.13
CA VAL A 158 -14.28 -4.73 -8.51
C VAL A 158 -15.60 -4.37 -9.16
#